data_0132b5a79cd133ed1d050ad5ad13673d
#
_entry.id   0132b5a79cd133ed1d050ad5ad13673d
#
_cell.length_a   1.000
_cell.length_b   1.000
_cell.length_c   1.000
_cell.angle_alpha   90.00
_cell.angle_beta   90.00
_cell.angle_gamma   90.00
#
_symmetry.space_group_name_H-M   'P 1'
#
loop_
_entity.id
_entity.type
_entity.pdbx_description
1 polymer ?
#
loop_
_entity_poly.entity_id
_entity_poly.type
_entity_poly.pdbx_seq_one_letter_code
_entity_poly.pdbx_strand_id
1 'polypeptide(L)'
;METNFDYLLKKEEYADFAKQAVEAEKSLSISPATCAILSRRALELAVRFVFSYDAELSLPYRDNVSSLIHEPTFRRIIEPRLFPMLKYTIHLGNVAVHTNNNIGRDEAIIALRDLFEFCDWIDYSYSREYDEKTYDESILASGNEKRIKADELMKLYEGLSSKDKKLESVLKENEELREQMAKKRSQNVKTREFHVDTISEAETRKRYIDVALKEAGWVIGRNVTEEEPVTGMPNSTGTGYVDYVLWGKDNLPLAVVEAKKASVDAMVGSQQAKLYADCLQNKYNRRPLIFITNGFEFFYTNDYMGYPRREVSGFFTQEELQLEMDGRTSRIPLENIRISDDITNRPYQKEAVTAVCDAITNKHRKMLIVQATGSGKTRVSISIVDVLRRHNYVKNILFLADRKALVKQAKNNYTNLLPDLSCCNLLDNKDDPESCRMIFSTYPTMMNAIDERKNKYGEKLFSPGHFQLIICDEVHRSIYKKYQEIFEYFDAMLLGMTATPKNEIDKNTYGVFDLER
;
A
#
# COMPACT_ATOMS: atom_id res chain seq x y z
N MET A 1 -34.73 -10.85 7.12
CA MET A 1 -34.38 -9.46 6.81
C MET A 1 -33.86 -9.45 5.40
N GLU A 2 -34.33 -8.56 4.58
CA GLU A 2 -33.86 -8.32 3.22
C GLU A 2 -32.47 -7.68 3.29
N THR A 3 -31.57 -8.09 2.42
CA THR A 3 -30.20 -7.59 2.35
C THR A 3 -29.91 -7.02 0.98
N ASN A 4 -28.92 -6.12 0.87
CA ASN A 4 -28.47 -5.58 -0.41
C ASN A 4 -28.00 -6.67 -1.38
N PHE A 5 -27.64 -7.84 -0.90
CA PHE A 5 -27.07 -8.95 -1.68
C PHE A 5 -28.08 -10.04 -2.07
N ASP A 6 -29.36 -9.95 -1.67
CA ASP A 6 -30.36 -11.01 -1.93
C ASP A 6 -30.60 -11.26 -3.42
N TYR A 7 -30.36 -10.28 -4.29
CA TYR A 7 -30.48 -10.44 -5.73
C TYR A 7 -29.49 -11.45 -6.31
N LEU A 8 -28.29 -11.57 -5.70
CA LEU A 8 -27.27 -12.53 -6.12
C LEU A 8 -27.68 -13.98 -5.85
N LEU A 9 -28.48 -14.23 -4.80
CA LEU A 9 -28.95 -15.58 -4.45
C LEU A 9 -29.90 -16.17 -5.51
N LYS A 10 -30.44 -15.34 -6.40
CA LYS A 10 -31.30 -15.78 -7.51
C LYS A 10 -30.53 -16.45 -8.64
N LYS A 11 -29.18 -16.35 -8.64
CA LYS A 11 -28.29 -16.87 -9.67
C LYS A 11 -27.41 -17.97 -9.06
N GLU A 12 -27.61 -19.19 -9.52
CA GLU A 12 -26.95 -20.38 -8.96
C GLU A 12 -25.44 -20.30 -9.07
N GLU A 13 -24.91 -19.70 -10.15
CA GLU A 13 -23.50 -19.49 -10.39
C GLU A 13 -22.81 -18.59 -9.34
N TYR A 14 -23.56 -17.71 -8.65
CA TYR A 14 -23.03 -16.80 -7.64
C TYR A 14 -23.17 -17.31 -6.20
N ALA A 15 -23.73 -18.51 -6.03
CA ALA A 15 -24.16 -19.03 -4.73
C ALA A 15 -23.07 -18.99 -3.62
N ASP A 16 -21.80 -19.23 -3.98
CA ASP A 16 -20.72 -19.33 -3.00
C ASP A 16 -20.41 -17.96 -2.38
N PHE A 17 -20.17 -16.93 -3.21
CA PHE A 17 -19.88 -15.59 -2.68
C PHE A 17 -21.14 -14.84 -2.23
N ALA A 18 -22.29 -15.08 -2.87
CA ALA A 18 -23.56 -14.46 -2.50
C ALA A 18 -23.99 -14.81 -1.07
N LYS A 19 -23.89 -16.07 -0.67
CA LYS A 19 -24.19 -16.50 0.71
C LYS A 19 -23.30 -15.80 1.72
N GLN A 20 -22.00 -15.69 1.45
CA GLN A 20 -21.06 -15.01 2.34
C GLN A 20 -21.30 -13.50 2.41
N ALA A 21 -21.69 -12.86 1.30
CA ALA A 21 -22.05 -11.44 1.27
C ALA A 21 -23.29 -11.14 2.12
N VAL A 22 -24.34 -11.97 2.01
CA VAL A 22 -25.54 -11.88 2.85
C VAL A 22 -25.20 -12.11 4.34
N GLU A 23 -24.35 -13.08 4.65
CA GLU A 23 -23.91 -13.32 6.03
C GLU A 23 -23.06 -12.15 6.57
N ALA A 24 -22.21 -11.54 5.73
CA ALA A 24 -21.44 -10.37 6.10
C ALA A 24 -22.37 -9.21 6.53
N GLU A 25 -23.38 -8.90 5.71
CA GLU A 25 -24.32 -7.82 6.03
C GLU A 25 -25.13 -8.10 7.29
N LYS A 26 -25.65 -9.32 7.47
CA LYS A 26 -26.37 -9.71 8.68
C LYS A 26 -25.52 -9.65 9.95
N SER A 27 -24.23 -9.90 9.83
CA SER A 27 -23.29 -9.86 10.97
C SER A 27 -22.99 -8.44 11.45
N LEU A 28 -23.27 -7.41 10.67
CA LEU A 28 -23.06 -6.00 11.03
C LEU A 28 -23.79 -5.61 12.32
N SER A 29 -25.00 -6.11 12.54
CA SER A 29 -25.77 -5.85 13.75
C SER A 29 -25.21 -6.53 15.01
N ILE A 30 -24.32 -7.52 14.84
CA ILE A 30 -23.73 -8.30 15.93
C ILE A 30 -22.30 -7.81 16.21
N SER A 31 -21.47 -7.69 15.18
CA SER A 31 -20.06 -7.33 15.28
C SER A 31 -19.55 -6.72 13.99
N PRO A 32 -19.20 -5.43 13.96
CA PRO A 32 -18.58 -4.79 12.80
C PRO A 32 -17.29 -5.50 12.34
N ALA A 33 -16.47 -5.99 13.27
CA ALA A 33 -15.26 -6.74 12.95
C ALA A 33 -15.57 -8.06 12.22
N THR A 34 -16.60 -8.80 12.67
CA THR A 34 -17.07 -10.01 11.96
C THR A 34 -17.58 -9.67 10.58
N CYS A 35 -18.31 -8.57 10.43
CA CYS A 35 -18.78 -8.06 9.14
C CYS A 35 -17.61 -7.80 8.18
N ALA A 36 -16.57 -7.10 8.62
CA ALA A 36 -15.39 -6.83 7.79
C ALA A 36 -14.65 -8.13 7.36
N ILE A 37 -14.53 -9.11 8.26
CA ILE A 37 -13.94 -10.42 7.96
C ILE A 37 -14.77 -11.17 6.91
N LEU A 38 -16.08 -11.23 7.08
CA LEU A 38 -16.97 -11.91 6.14
C LEU A 38 -17.07 -11.19 4.80
N SER A 39 -17.02 -9.84 4.80
CA SER A 39 -16.94 -9.04 3.57
C SER A 39 -15.68 -9.35 2.77
N ARG A 40 -14.51 -9.39 3.44
CA ARG A 40 -13.27 -9.83 2.81
C ARG A 40 -13.37 -11.25 2.27
N ARG A 41 -13.99 -12.16 3.01
CA ARG A 41 -14.18 -13.54 2.58
C ARG A 41 -15.07 -13.65 1.36
N ALA A 42 -16.19 -12.93 1.35
CA ALA A 42 -17.10 -12.86 0.20
C ALA A 42 -16.37 -12.29 -1.03
N LEU A 43 -15.58 -11.24 -0.83
CA LEU A 43 -14.74 -10.65 -1.87
C LEU A 43 -13.74 -11.64 -2.44
N GLU A 44 -13.04 -12.41 -1.60
CA GLU A 44 -12.11 -13.44 -2.04
C GLU A 44 -12.78 -14.49 -2.92
N LEU A 45 -13.95 -14.98 -2.52
CA LEU A 45 -14.73 -15.94 -3.30
C LEU A 45 -15.21 -15.33 -4.63
N ALA A 46 -15.64 -14.06 -4.62
CA ALA A 46 -16.05 -13.34 -5.82
C ALA A 46 -14.88 -13.13 -6.79
N VAL A 47 -13.68 -12.77 -6.31
CA VAL A 47 -12.47 -12.68 -7.14
C VAL A 47 -12.10 -14.06 -7.72
N ARG A 48 -12.11 -15.11 -6.92
CA ARG A 48 -11.86 -16.49 -7.37
C ARG A 48 -12.87 -16.95 -8.41
N PHE A 49 -14.13 -16.56 -8.24
CA PHE A 49 -15.17 -16.79 -9.25
C PHE A 49 -14.78 -16.15 -10.59
N VAL A 50 -14.39 -14.87 -10.60
CA VAL A 50 -13.97 -14.18 -11.83
C VAL A 50 -12.79 -14.91 -12.50
N PHE A 51 -11.78 -15.31 -11.75
CA PHE A 51 -10.66 -16.09 -12.29
C PHE A 51 -11.10 -17.45 -12.83
N SER A 52 -12.04 -18.13 -12.19
CA SER A 52 -12.53 -19.43 -12.65
C SER A 52 -13.42 -19.35 -13.90
N TYR A 53 -13.95 -18.17 -14.20
CA TYR A 53 -14.90 -17.94 -15.28
C TYR A 53 -14.34 -17.22 -16.49
N ASP A 54 -13.22 -16.49 -16.39
CA ASP A 54 -12.69 -15.67 -17.48
C ASP A 54 -11.34 -16.19 -18.00
N ALA A 55 -11.29 -16.52 -19.31
CA ALA A 55 -10.08 -17.07 -19.93
C ALA A 55 -8.98 -16.02 -20.17
N GLU A 56 -9.30 -14.72 -20.14
CA GLU A 56 -8.30 -13.66 -20.27
C GLU A 56 -7.44 -13.49 -19.01
N LEU A 57 -7.81 -14.16 -17.89
CA LEU A 57 -7.10 -14.05 -16.63
C LEU A 57 -6.04 -15.13 -16.48
N SER A 58 -4.84 -14.69 -16.12
CA SER A 58 -3.70 -15.53 -15.79
C SER A 58 -3.52 -15.66 -14.29
N LEU A 59 -3.21 -16.85 -13.79
CA LEU A 59 -2.95 -17.04 -12.36
C LEU A 59 -1.62 -16.41 -11.94
N PRO A 60 -1.59 -15.66 -10.84
CA PRO A 60 -0.36 -15.24 -10.21
C PRO A 60 0.37 -16.45 -9.58
N TYR A 61 1.62 -16.25 -9.21
CA TYR A 61 2.41 -17.29 -8.53
C TYR A 61 1.80 -17.72 -7.17
N ARG A 62 1.10 -16.81 -6.50
CA ARG A 62 0.38 -17.06 -5.24
C ARG A 62 -1.12 -16.91 -5.47
N ASP A 63 -1.87 -17.84 -4.92
CA ASP A 63 -3.31 -17.93 -5.00
C ASP A 63 -3.99 -17.28 -3.77
N ASN A 64 -3.46 -16.17 -3.25
CA ASN A 64 -4.15 -15.36 -2.25
C ASN A 64 -4.87 -14.17 -2.90
N VAL A 65 -5.88 -13.64 -2.23
CA VAL A 65 -6.73 -12.59 -2.78
C VAL A 65 -5.95 -11.32 -3.14
N SER A 66 -4.94 -10.95 -2.36
CA SER A 66 -4.10 -9.79 -2.65
C SER A 66 -3.32 -9.97 -3.96
N SER A 67 -2.68 -11.13 -4.15
CA SER A 67 -1.98 -11.44 -5.40
C SER A 67 -2.92 -11.52 -6.61
N LEU A 68 -4.13 -12.04 -6.42
CA LEU A 68 -5.14 -12.13 -7.49
C LEU A 68 -5.58 -10.76 -7.98
N ILE A 69 -5.91 -9.82 -7.08
CA ILE A 69 -6.36 -8.48 -7.49
C ILE A 69 -5.24 -7.63 -8.11
N HIS A 70 -3.97 -7.88 -7.76
CA HIS A 70 -2.82 -7.18 -8.34
C HIS A 70 -2.33 -7.78 -9.66
N GLU A 71 -2.89 -8.93 -10.09
CA GLU A 71 -2.53 -9.52 -11.37
C GLU A 71 -2.87 -8.57 -12.55
N PRO A 72 -1.90 -8.25 -13.42
CA PRO A 72 -2.10 -7.28 -14.51
C PRO A 72 -3.26 -7.62 -15.44
N THR A 73 -3.57 -8.91 -15.63
CA THR A 73 -4.72 -9.34 -16.44
C THR A 73 -6.04 -9.00 -15.76
N PHE A 74 -6.13 -9.15 -14.43
CA PHE A 74 -7.30 -8.75 -13.65
C PHE A 74 -7.48 -7.22 -13.63
N ARG A 75 -6.41 -6.46 -13.37
CA ARG A 75 -6.45 -4.99 -13.38
C ARG A 75 -6.88 -4.39 -14.72
N ARG A 76 -6.64 -5.08 -15.83
CA ARG A 76 -7.04 -4.65 -17.17
C ARG A 76 -8.53 -4.81 -17.45
N ILE A 77 -9.18 -5.80 -16.85
CA ILE A 77 -10.60 -6.10 -17.11
C ILE A 77 -11.55 -5.46 -16.12
N ILE A 78 -11.09 -5.17 -14.90
CA ILE A 78 -11.91 -4.55 -13.86
C ILE A 78 -12.10 -3.05 -14.14
N GLU A 79 -13.25 -2.51 -13.73
CA GLU A 79 -13.46 -1.06 -13.69
C GLU A 79 -12.39 -0.42 -12.78
N PRO A 80 -11.62 0.58 -13.27
CA PRO A 80 -10.49 1.14 -12.52
C PRO A 80 -10.83 1.63 -11.11
N ARG A 81 -12.04 2.16 -10.90
CA ARG A 81 -12.50 2.67 -9.61
C ARG A 81 -12.73 1.58 -8.56
N LEU A 82 -13.00 0.34 -8.99
CA LEU A 82 -13.22 -0.77 -8.08
C LEU A 82 -11.91 -1.28 -7.45
N PHE A 83 -10.80 -1.19 -8.14
CA PHE A 83 -9.54 -1.73 -7.65
C PHE A 83 -9.13 -1.20 -6.25
N PRO A 84 -9.18 0.12 -5.99
CA PRO A 84 -8.93 0.66 -4.65
C PRO A 84 -9.93 0.16 -3.60
N MET A 85 -11.22 0.01 -3.97
CA MET A 85 -12.27 -0.51 -3.08
C MET A 85 -11.96 -1.95 -2.66
N LEU A 86 -11.52 -2.80 -3.60
CA LEU A 86 -11.10 -4.17 -3.29
C LEU A 86 -9.91 -4.21 -2.33
N LYS A 87 -8.89 -3.39 -2.57
CA LYS A 87 -7.74 -3.25 -1.66
C LYS A 87 -8.20 -2.86 -0.26
N TYR A 88 -9.12 -1.92 -0.17
CA TYR A 88 -9.62 -1.41 1.10
C TYR A 88 -10.43 -2.47 1.87
N THR A 89 -11.32 -3.20 1.21
CA THR A 89 -12.07 -4.30 1.83
C THR A 89 -11.16 -5.42 2.34
N ILE A 90 -10.14 -5.79 1.57
CA ILE A 90 -9.12 -6.76 2.00
C ILE A 90 -8.38 -6.25 3.23
N HIS A 91 -7.99 -4.98 3.20
CA HIS A 91 -7.27 -4.34 4.29
C HIS A 91 -8.11 -4.30 5.59
N LEU A 92 -9.37 -3.86 5.53
CA LEU A 92 -10.27 -3.86 6.69
C LEU A 92 -10.46 -5.25 7.28
N GLY A 93 -10.65 -6.26 6.43
CA GLY A 93 -10.74 -7.65 6.89
C GLY A 93 -9.47 -8.13 7.59
N ASN A 94 -8.28 -7.74 7.10
CA ASN A 94 -7.01 -8.03 7.76
C ASN A 94 -6.89 -7.32 9.11
N VAL A 95 -7.25 -6.04 9.17
CA VAL A 95 -7.24 -5.26 10.43
C VAL A 95 -8.16 -5.93 11.45
N ALA A 96 -9.36 -6.36 11.05
CA ALA A 96 -10.32 -7.03 11.94
C ALA A 96 -9.78 -8.33 12.56
N VAL A 97 -8.96 -9.09 11.82
CA VAL A 97 -8.39 -10.38 12.30
C VAL A 97 -7.20 -10.16 13.23
N HIS A 98 -6.34 -9.19 12.92
CA HIS A 98 -4.99 -9.13 13.47
C HIS A 98 -4.75 -7.98 14.44
N THR A 99 -5.75 -7.12 14.72
CA THR A 99 -5.55 -5.98 15.60
C THR A 99 -6.50 -5.97 16.78
N ASN A 100 -6.03 -5.42 17.92
CA ASN A 100 -6.90 -5.04 19.02
C ASN A 100 -7.71 -3.75 18.70
N ASN A 101 -7.50 -3.14 17.54
CA ASN A 101 -8.26 -1.99 17.08
C ASN A 101 -9.67 -2.46 16.69
N ASN A 102 -10.66 -1.92 17.35
CA ASN A 102 -12.04 -2.18 16.99
C ASN A 102 -12.34 -1.58 15.62
N ILE A 103 -12.74 -2.42 14.67
CA ILE A 103 -13.42 -1.95 13.47
C ILE A 103 -14.75 -1.35 13.92
N GLY A 104 -14.96 -0.08 13.62
CA GLY A 104 -16.22 0.60 13.87
C GLY A 104 -17.30 0.19 12.88
N ARG A 105 -18.55 0.56 13.18
CA ARG A 105 -19.69 0.29 12.31
C ARG A 105 -19.52 0.94 10.93
N ASP A 106 -19.08 2.19 10.89
CA ASP A 106 -18.89 2.94 9.64
C ASP A 106 -17.85 2.27 8.74
N GLU A 107 -16.74 1.77 9.31
CA GLU A 107 -15.70 1.02 8.58
C GLU A 107 -16.25 -0.29 7.98
N ALA A 108 -17.09 -1.01 8.73
CA ALA A 108 -17.71 -2.23 8.25
C ALA A 108 -18.76 -1.97 7.16
N ILE A 109 -19.48 -0.85 7.21
CA ILE A 109 -20.41 -0.41 6.16
C ILE A 109 -19.65 -0.11 4.86
N ILE A 110 -18.46 0.51 4.95
CA ILE A 110 -17.60 0.72 3.77
C ILE A 110 -17.24 -0.63 3.13
N ALA A 111 -16.80 -1.60 3.91
CA ALA A 111 -16.45 -2.92 3.39
C ALA A 111 -17.63 -3.62 2.70
N LEU A 112 -18.85 -3.46 3.23
CA LEU A 112 -20.07 -3.99 2.60
C LEU A 112 -20.39 -3.28 1.30
N ARG A 113 -20.28 -1.96 1.27
CA ARG A 113 -20.55 -1.16 0.07
C ARG A 113 -19.54 -1.47 -1.04
N ASP A 114 -18.25 -1.50 -0.72
CA ASP A 114 -17.19 -1.84 -1.67
C ASP A 114 -17.38 -3.26 -2.24
N LEU A 115 -17.77 -4.20 -1.39
CA LEU A 115 -18.15 -5.55 -1.80
C LEU A 115 -19.35 -5.55 -2.73
N PHE A 116 -20.38 -4.74 -2.43
CA PHE A 116 -21.59 -4.63 -3.25
C PHE A 116 -21.26 -4.12 -4.65
N GLU A 117 -20.50 -3.03 -4.77
CA GLU A 117 -20.06 -2.46 -6.04
C GLU A 117 -19.32 -3.50 -6.91
N PHE A 118 -18.48 -4.31 -6.29
CA PHE A 118 -17.78 -5.37 -7.01
C PHE A 118 -18.71 -6.51 -7.43
N CYS A 119 -19.63 -6.91 -6.58
CA CYS A 119 -20.62 -7.94 -6.92
C CYS A 119 -21.56 -7.46 -8.04
N ASP A 120 -21.95 -6.19 -8.04
CA ASP A 120 -22.75 -5.60 -9.10
C ASP A 120 -21.96 -5.53 -10.43
N TRP A 121 -20.66 -5.20 -10.37
CA TRP A 121 -19.78 -5.28 -11.54
C TRP A 121 -19.66 -6.71 -12.10
N ILE A 122 -19.64 -7.74 -11.26
CA ILE A 122 -19.65 -9.14 -11.71
C ILE A 122 -20.97 -9.42 -12.46
N ASP A 123 -22.09 -8.99 -11.91
CA ASP A 123 -23.40 -9.16 -12.53
C ASP A 123 -23.49 -8.41 -13.85
N TYR A 124 -23.05 -7.15 -13.89
CA TYR A 124 -22.91 -6.35 -15.10
C TYR A 124 -22.09 -7.06 -16.19
N SER A 125 -20.95 -7.62 -15.81
CA SER A 125 -19.96 -8.18 -16.74
C SER A 125 -20.37 -9.55 -17.28
N TYR A 126 -20.92 -10.43 -16.43
CA TYR A 126 -21.07 -11.87 -16.74
C TYR A 126 -22.51 -12.34 -16.83
N SER A 127 -23.50 -11.59 -16.35
CA SER A 127 -24.90 -12.03 -16.44
C SER A 127 -25.50 -11.92 -17.86
N ARG A 128 -26.56 -12.66 -18.12
CA ARG A 128 -27.36 -12.52 -19.34
C ARG A 128 -28.21 -11.26 -19.28
N GLU A 129 -28.86 -11.04 -18.15
CA GLU A 129 -29.69 -9.89 -17.86
C GLU A 129 -29.07 -9.14 -16.70
N TYR A 130 -28.85 -7.86 -16.88
CA TYR A 130 -28.32 -6.96 -15.86
C TYR A 130 -29.34 -5.86 -15.61
N ASP A 131 -29.59 -5.61 -14.35
CA ASP A 131 -30.42 -4.53 -13.85
C ASP A 131 -29.59 -3.77 -12.82
N GLU A 132 -29.31 -2.51 -13.10
CA GLU A 132 -28.47 -1.65 -12.25
C GLU A 132 -29.06 -1.55 -10.84
N LYS A 133 -28.22 -1.71 -9.84
CA LYS A 133 -28.60 -1.68 -8.44
C LYS A 133 -27.82 -0.63 -7.69
N THR A 134 -28.45 -0.06 -6.69
CA THR A 134 -27.83 0.89 -5.78
C THR A 134 -27.77 0.31 -4.38
N TYR A 135 -26.68 0.58 -3.66
CA TYR A 135 -26.52 0.16 -2.28
C TYR A 135 -27.40 1.01 -1.36
N ASP A 136 -28.26 0.36 -0.60
CA ASP A 136 -29.19 1.01 0.33
C ASP A 136 -28.73 0.82 1.79
N GLU A 137 -28.13 1.85 2.38
CA GLU A 137 -27.74 1.83 3.79
C GLU A 137 -28.94 1.83 4.76
N SER A 138 -30.11 2.25 4.32
CA SER A 138 -31.29 2.36 5.20
C SER A 138 -31.84 1.01 5.66
N ILE A 139 -31.56 -0.07 4.93
CA ILE A 139 -31.97 -1.42 5.28
C ILE A 139 -31.04 -2.11 6.28
N LEU A 140 -29.88 -1.51 6.56
CA LEU A 140 -28.90 -2.10 7.48
C LEU A 140 -29.44 -2.16 8.90
N ALA A 141 -29.42 -3.36 9.48
CA ALA A 141 -29.94 -3.57 10.84
C ALA A 141 -29.19 -2.75 11.89
N SER A 142 -29.90 -1.98 12.71
CA SER A 142 -29.39 -1.36 13.92
C SER A 142 -29.30 -2.43 15.02
N GLY A 143 -28.17 -2.59 15.68
CA GLY A 143 -27.98 -3.60 16.72
C GLY A 143 -27.05 -3.15 17.85
N ASN A 144 -27.14 -3.84 18.98
CA ASN A 144 -26.17 -3.69 20.07
C ASN A 144 -24.88 -4.44 19.70
N GLU A 145 -23.83 -3.69 19.43
CA GLU A 145 -22.53 -4.22 19.08
C GLU A 145 -21.93 -5.07 20.21
N LYS A 146 -21.58 -6.31 19.91
CA LYS A 146 -20.82 -7.19 20.81
C LYS A 146 -19.34 -7.13 20.44
N ARG A 147 -18.50 -6.85 21.42
CA ARG A 147 -17.05 -7.00 21.27
C ARG A 147 -16.70 -8.49 21.26
N ILE A 148 -16.24 -8.99 20.13
CA ILE A 148 -15.70 -10.35 19.99
C ILE A 148 -14.18 -10.28 20.19
N LYS A 149 -13.63 -11.26 20.92
CA LYS A 149 -12.19 -11.30 21.20
C LYS A 149 -11.40 -11.61 19.92
N ALA A 150 -10.21 -11.03 19.79
CA ALA A 150 -9.33 -11.23 18.62
C ALA A 150 -9.05 -12.72 18.32
N ASP A 151 -8.87 -13.55 19.35
CA ASP A 151 -8.65 -14.99 19.18
C ASP A 151 -9.86 -15.74 18.57
N GLU A 152 -11.07 -15.27 18.84
CA GLU A 152 -12.30 -15.84 18.25
C GLU A 152 -12.44 -15.41 16.79
N LEU A 153 -12.09 -14.17 16.48
CA LEU A 153 -12.07 -13.64 15.10
C LEU A 153 -11.01 -14.35 14.25
N MET A 154 -9.84 -14.61 14.82
CA MET A 154 -8.76 -15.34 14.14
C MET A 154 -9.16 -16.79 13.84
N LYS A 155 -9.80 -17.49 14.80
CA LYS A 155 -10.34 -18.84 14.57
C LYS A 155 -11.43 -18.87 13.49
N LEU A 156 -12.31 -17.86 13.46
CA LEU A 156 -13.31 -17.71 12.40
C LEU A 156 -12.63 -17.61 11.04
N TYR A 157 -11.63 -16.72 10.91
CA TYR A 157 -10.90 -16.51 9.68
C TYR A 157 -10.14 -17.77 9.20
N GLU A 158 -9.40 -18.44 10.08
CA GLU A 158 -8.69 -19.69 9.78
C GLU A 158 -9.66 -20.81 9.36
N GLY A 159 -10.80 -20.91 10.03
CA GLY A 159 -11.85 -21.89 9.69
C GLY A 159 -12.46 -21.65 8.30
N LEU A 160 -12.56 -20.40 7.86
CA LEU A 160 -13.03 -20.05 6.52
C LEU A 160 -11.97 -20.34 5.45
N SER A 161 -10.71 -19.99 5.73
CA SER A 161 -9.59 -20.15 4.80
C SER A 161 -9.24 -21.62 4.51
N SER A 162 -9.44 -22.53 5.48
CA SER A 162 -9.10 -23.96 5.32
C SER A 162 -10.01 -24.73 4.35
N LYS A 163 -11.14 -24.15 3.94
CA LYS A 163 -12.14 -24.78 3.04
C LYS A 163 -11.93 -24.48 1.56
N ASP A 164 -10.88 -23.75 1.20
CA ASP A 164 -10.68 -23.32 -0.17
C ASP A 164 -10.16 -24.42 -1.08
N LYS A 165 -10.85 -24.65 -2.20
CA LYS A 165 -10.32 -25.46 -3.32
C LYS A 165 -9.18 -24.71 -3.99
N LYS A 166 -8.13 -25.42 -4.40
CA LYS A 166 -7.06 -24.80 -5.21
C LYS A 166 -7.63 -24.32 -6.54
N LEU A 167 -7.45 -23.05 -6.84
CA LEU A 167 -7.96 -22.42 -8.05
C LEU A 167 -7.43 -23.09 -9.33
N GLU A 168 -6.17 -23.54 -9.32
CA GLU A 168 -5.54 -24.21 -10.47
C GLU A 168 -6.28 -25.48 -10.94
N SER A 169 -6.88 -26.27 -10.03
CA SER A 169 -7.66 -27.46 -10.42
C SER A 169 -8.97 -27.08 -11.10
N VAL A 170 -9.63 -26.03 -10.61
CA VAL A 170 -10.91 -25.52 -11.16
C VAL A 170 -10.71 -24.95 -12.57
N LEU A 171 -9.57 -24.30 -12.85
CA LEU A 171 -9.27 -23.73 -14.17
C LEU A 171 -9.14 -24.78 -15.26
N LYS A 172 -8.54 -25.93 -14.96
CA LYS A 172 -8.34 -27.03 -15.93
C LYS A 172 -9.66 -27.72 -16.33
N GLU A 173 -10.64 -27.71 -15.44
CA GLU A 173 -11.93 -28.37 -15.66
C GLU A 173 -12.92 -27.57 -16.53
N ASN A 174 -12.69 -26.26 -16.68
CA ASN A 174 -13.69 -25.33 -17.25
C ASN A 174 -13.19 -24.46 -18.42
N GLU A 175 -12.24 -24.91 -19.23
CA GLU A 175 -11.57 -24.08 -20.26
C GLU A 175 -12.54 -23.52 -21.32
N GLU A 176 -13.45 -24.34 -21.85
CA GLU A 176 -14.46 -23.89 -22.83
C GLU A 176 -15.43 -22.87 -22.24
N LEU A 177 -15.90 -23.10 -21.01
CA LEU A 177 -16.77 -22.19 -20.30
C LEU A 177 -16.10 -20.82 -20.08
N ARG A 178 -14.83 -20.82 -19.70
CA ARG A 178 -14.03 -19.60 -19.47
C ARG A 178 -13.92 -18.76 -20.75
N GLU A 179 -13.68 -19.39 -21.91
CA GLU A 179 -13.65 -18.67 -23.20
C GLU A 179 -14.99 -18.03 -23.55
N GLN A 180 -16.09 -18.75 -23.32
CA GLN A 180 -17.43 -18.22 -23.54
C GLN A 180 -17.72 -17.04 -22.64
N MET A 181 -17.32 -17.10 -21.38
CA MET A 181 -17.55 -16.04 -20.40
C MET A 181 -16.67 -14.81 -20.66
N ALA A 182 -15.41 -14.97 -21.09
CA ALA A 182 -14.56 -13.86 -21.52
C ALA A 182 -15.17 -13.10 -22.72
N LYS A 183 -15.68 -13.83 -23.72
CA LYS A 183 -16.40 -13.23 -24.85
C LYS A 183 -17.64 -12.48 -24.40
N LYS A 184 -18.42 -13.07 -23.50
CA LYS A 184 -19.63 -12.48 -22.95
C LYS A 184 -19.34 -11.19 -22.18
N ARG A 185 -18.33 -11.19 -21.29
CA ARG A 185 -17.88 -9.97 -20.61
C ARG A 185 -17.51 -8.89 -21.62
N SER A 186 -16.68 -9.21 -22.62
CA SER A 186 -16.27 -8.27 -23.65
C SER A 186 -17.43 -7.67 -24.45
N GLN A 187 -18.50 -8.44 -24.67
CA GLN A 187 -19.73 -7.94 -25.30
C GLN A 187 -20.53 -7.05 -24.37
N ASN A 188 -20.77 -7.49 -23.12
CA ASN A 188 -21.54 -6.75 -22.13
C ASN A 188 -20.92 -5.37 -21.83
N VAL A 189 -19.60 -5.31 -21.59
CA VAL A 189 -18.87 -4.06 -21.35
C VAL A 189 -18.96 -3.08 -22.53
N LYS A 190 -19.12 -3.56 -23.76
CA LYS A 190 -19.31 -2.70 -24.94
C LYS A 190 -20.73 -2.18 -25.11
N THR A 191 -21.72 -2.89 -24.58
CA THR A 191 -23.15 -2.63 -24.83
C THR A 191 -23.88 -2.06 -23.63
N ARG A 192 -23.28 -2.11 -22.46
CA ARG A 192 -23.83 -1.64 -21.19
C ARG A 192 -22.97 -0.52 -20.61
N GLU A 193 -23.58 0.34 -19.82
CA GLU A 193 -22.87 1.32 -18.98
C GLU A 193 -22.82 0.80 -17.55
N PHE A 194 -21.69 0.99 -16.87
CA PHE A 194 -21.51 0.67 -15.47
C PHE A 194 -21.19 1.94 -14.70
N HIS A 195 -21.96 2.20 -13.65
CA HIS A 195 -21.76 3.37 -12.80
C HIS A 195 -21.41 2.91 -11.39
N VAL A 196 -20.29 3.38 -10.91
CA VAL A 196 -19.94 3.26 -9.48
C VAL A 196 -20.63 4.40 -8.74
N ASP A 197 -21.33 4.09 -7.66
CA ASP A 197 -22.00 5.08 -6.82
C ASP A 197 -21.04 6.20 -6.39
N THR A 198 -21.44 7.45 -6.65
CA THR A 198 -20.63 8.62 -6.27
C THR A 198 -20.99 9.07 -4.87
N ILE A 199 -20.03 9.00 -3.97
CA ILE A 199 -20.14 9.61 -2.63
C ILE A 199 -19.67 11.07 -2.64
N SER A 200 -20.22 11.88 -1.73
CA SER A 200 -19.83 13.28 -1.58
C SER A 200 -18.39 13.40 -1.06
N GLU A 201 -17.80 14.61 -1.20
CA GLU A 201 -16.47 14.88 -0.65
C GLU A 201 -16.43 14.75 0.89
N ALA A 202 -17.49 15.18 1.57
CA ALA A 202 -17.61 15.02 3.01
C ALA A 202 -17.68 13.55 3.44
N GLU A 203 -18.42 12.72 2.69
CA GLU A 203 -18.46 11.27 2.94
C GLU A 203 -17.14 10.59 2.59
N THR A 204 -16.45 11.02 1.52
CA THR A 204 -15.11 10.53 1.18
C THR A 204 -14.14 10.81 2.32
N ARG A 205 -14.14 12.02 2.87
CA ARG A 205 -13.31 12.38 4.04
C ARG A 205 -13.63 11.47 5.21
N LYS A 206 -14.89 11.42 5.63
CA LYS A 206 -15.30 10.64 6.81
C LYS A 206 -15.04 9.14 6.65
N ARG A 207 -15.31 8.57 5.47
CA ARG A 207 -15.27 7.12 5.28
C ARG A 207 -13.87 6.57 5.01
N TYR A 208 -13.08 7.23 4.20
CA TYR A 208 -11.79 6.71 3.74
C TYR A 208 -10.59 7.44 4.33
N ILE A 209 -10.64 8.77 4.37
CA ILE A 209 -9.47 9.57 4.78
C ILE A 209 -9.27 9.51 6.28
N ASP A 210 -10.34 9.65 7.08
CA ASP A 210 -10.26 9.57 8.54
C ASP A 210 -9.76 8.21 9.01
N VAL A 211 -10.21 7.14 8.34
CA VAL A 211 -9.73 5.78 8.63
C VAL A 211 -8.25 5.63 8.28
N ALA A 212 -7.81 6.11 7.12
CA ALA A 212 -6.41 6.06 6.72
C ALA A 212 -5.49 6.88 7.65
N LEU A 213 -5.98 8.05 8.12
CA LEU A 213 -5.27 8.86 9.13
C LEU A 213 -5.14 8.10 10.45
N LYS A 214 -6.24 7.51 10.94
CA LYS A 214 -6.25 6.72 12.18
C LYS A 214 -5.30 5.52 12.11
N GLU A 215 -5.22 4.83 10.97
CA GLU A 215 -4.29 3.72 10.76
C GLU A 215 -2.82 4.13 10.77
N ALA A 216 -2.52 5.36 10.34
CA ALA A 216 -1.19 5.96 10.44
C ALA A 216 -0.91 6.58 11.83
N GLY A 217 -1.77 6.33 12.84
CA GLY A 217 -1.61 6.79 14.21
C GLY A 217 -2.02 8.25 14.44
N TRP A 218 -2.72 8.86 13.49
CA TRP A 218 -3.26 10.22 13.65
C TRP A 218 -4.59 10.20 14.40
N VAL A 219 -4.79 11.22 15.25
CA VAL A 219 -6.00 11.36 16.08
C VAL A 219 -6.61 12.74 15.82
N ILE A 220 -7.77 12.74 15.17
CA ILE A 220 -8.53 13.96 14.88
C ILE A 220 -8.90 14.66 16.22
N GLY A 221 -8.71 15.97 16.27
CA GLY A 221 -8.90 16.77 17.46
C GLY A 221 -7.73 16.77 18.46
N ARG A 222 -6.66 15.97 18.21
CA ARG A 222 -5.45 15.96 19.03
C ARG A 222 -4.21 16.43 18.27
N ASN A 223 -3.81 15.71 17.25
CA ASN A 223 -2.65 16.02 16.38
C ASN A 223 -3.06 16.18 14.90
N VAL A 224 -4.37 16.25 14.65
CA VAL A 224 -4.99 16.59 13.37
C VAL A 224 -6.08 17.62 13.64
N THR A 225 -6.09 18.72 12.88
CA THR A 225 -7.22 19.66 12.82
C THR A 225 -7.90 19.54 11.47
N GLU A 226 -9.23 19.56 11.48
CA GLU A 226 -10.07 19.60 10.29
C GLU A 226 -10.45 21.04 9.97
N GLU A 227 -10.60 21.37 8.69
CA GLU A 227 -11.04 22.67 8.20
C GLU A 227 -10.25 23.85 8.85
N GLU A 228 -8.93 23.70 8.97
CA GLU A 228 -8.06 24.71 9.58
C GLU A 228 -8.11 26.02 8.77
N PRO A 229 -8.52 27.14 9.39
CA PRO A 229 -8.59 28.41 8.69
C PRO A 229 -7.20 28.98 8.40
N VAL A 230 -6.98 29.41 7.18
CA VAL A 230 -5.76 30.07 6.73
C VAL A 230 -6.07 31.42 6.10
N THR A 231 -5.12 32.34 6.20
CA THR A 231 -5.17 33.68 5.60
C THR A 231 -4.05 33.86 4.59
N GLY A 232 -4.25 34.76 3.62
CA GLY A 232 -3.27 34.99 2.55
C GLY A 232 -3.58 34.23 1.25
N MET A 233 -4.78 33.69 1.14
CA MET A 233 -5.23 33.05 -0.11
C MET A 233 -5.44 34.09 -1.22
N PRO A 234 -5.13 33.77 -2.49
CA PRO A 234 -5.32 34.68 -3.62
C PRO A 234 -6.77 34.71 -4.13
N ASN A 235 -7.73 34.70 -3.21
CA ASN A 235 -9.15 34.82 -3.49
C ASN A 235 -9.71 36.13 -2.95
N SER A 236 -10.97 36.46 -3.25
CA SER A 236 -11.60 37.73 -2.85
C SER A 236 -11.71 37.94 -1.34
N THR A 237 -11.76 36.86 -0.56
CA THR A 237 -11.85 36.89 0.91
C THR A 237 -10.48 36.86 1.59
N GLY A 238 -9.42 36.51 0.88
CA GLY A 238 -8.08 36.31 1.43
C GLY A 238 -7.98 35.12 2.41
N THR A 239 -9.03 34.29 2.51
CA THR A 239 -9.14 33.20 3.46
C THR A 239 -9.42 31.86 2.77
N GLY A 240 -9.05 30.76 3.41
CA GLY A 240 -9.34 29.40 2.98
C GLY A 240 -9.41 28.46 4.17
N TYR A 241 -9.82 27.24 3.93
CA TYR A 241 -9.90 26.17 4.92
C TYR A 241 -9.16 24.95 4.39
N VAL A 242 -8.15 24.52 5.16
CA VAL A 242 -7.38 23.29 4.83
C VAL A 242 -8.17 22.11 5.34
N ASP A 243 -8.44 21.13 4.50
CA ASP A 243 -9.25 19.97 4.88
C ASP A 243 -8.68 19.29 6.14
N TYR A 244 -7.36 18.99 6.17
CA TYR A 244 -6.68 18.55 7.39
C TYR A 244 -5.28 19.16 7.50
N VAL A 245 -4.88 19.52 8.73
CA VAL A 245 -3.49 19.83 9.07
C VAL A 245 -2.98 18.80 10.07
N LEU A 246 -1.84 18.18 9.73
CA LEU A 246 -1.16 17.21 10.57
C LEU A 246 -0.06 17.92 11.38
N TRP A 247 -0.14 17.81 12.70
CA TRP A 247 0.72 18.59 13.61
C TRP A 247 1.85 17.74 14.21
N GLY A 248 3.02 18.35 14.36
CA GLY A 248 4.15 17.80 15.09
C GLY A 248 3.95 17.84 16.61
N LYS A 249 4.82 17.16 17.34
CA LYS A 249 4.87 17.23 18.82
C LYS A 249 5.27 18.63 19.32
N ASP A 250 5.85 19.45 18.45
CA ASP A 250 6.23 20.85 18.65
C ASP A 250 5.09 21.86 18.34
N ASN A 251 3.90 21.37 18.04
CA ASN A 251 2.74 22.16 17.59
C ASN A 251 2.98 22.97 16.31
N LEU A 252 3.94 22.57 15.49
CA LEU A 252 4.15 23.13 14.16
C LEU A 252 3.58 22.20 13.08
N PRO A 253 3.12 22.74 11.94
CA PRO A 253 2.51 21.92 10.89
C PRO A 253 3.56 21.01 10.25
N LEU A 254 3.28 19.70 10.19
CA LEU A 254 4.08 18.70 9.46
C LEU A 254 3.56 18.54 8.04
N ALA A 255 2.26 18.43 7.87
CA ALA A 255 1.67 18.28 6.54
C ALA A 255 0.29 18.95 6.43
N VAL A 256 -0.07 19.32 5.22
CA VAL A 256 -1.43 19.61 4.78
C VAL A 256 -1.98 18.44 4.00
N VAL A 257 -3.27 18.16 4.14
CA VAL A 257 -4.00 17.18 3.36
C VAL A 257 -5.13 17.89 2.64
N GLU A 258 -5.14 17.78 1.33
CA GLU A 258 -6.25 18.22 0.48
C GLU A 258 -7.05 17.00 0.04
N ALA A 259 -8.33 17.00 0.39
CA ALA A 259 -9.25 15.91 0.11
C ALA A 259 -10.12 16.21 -1.13
N LYS A 260 -10.38 15.21 -1.94
CA LYS A 260 -11.29 15.28 -3.08
C LYS A 260 -12.33 14.16 -3.01
N LYS A 261 -13.43 14.31 -3.74
CA LYS A 261 -14.45 13.26 -3.86
C LYS A 261 -13.81 11.97 -4.39
N ALA A 262 -14.28 10.83 -3.91
CA ALA A 262 -13.82 9.51 -4.37
C ALA A 262 -13.91 9.31 -5.90
N SER A 263 -14.86 9.97 -6.55
CA SER A 263 -15.06 9.92 -8.00
C SER A 263 -14.21 10.90 -8.81
N VAL A 264 -13.42 11.75 -8.13
CA VAL A 264 -12.61 12.80 -8.78
C VAL A 264 -11.14 12.43 -8.66
N ASP A 265 -10.37 12.71 -9.74
CA ASP A 265 -8.91 12.60 -9.69
C ASP A 265 -8.37 13.50 -8.56
N ALA A 266 -7.64 12.90 -7.63
CA ALA A 266 -7.05 13.59 -6.50
C ALA A 266 -6.18 14.77 -6.93
N MET A 267 -5.61 14.71 -8.13
CA MET A 267 -4.73 15.73 -8.70
C MET A 267 -5.37 17.11 -8.88
N VAL A 268 -6.70 17.19 -8.95
CA VAL A 268 -7.43 18.46 -9.11
C VAL A 268 -7.16 19.41 -7.93
N GLY A 269 -6.88 18.90 -6.72
CA GLY A 269 -6.55 19.68 -5.53
C GLY A 269 -5.11 20.22 -5.47
N SER A 270 -4.26 19.91 -6.45
CA SER A 270 -2.81 20.16 -6.37
C SER A 270 -2.42 21.62 -6.15
N GLN A 271 -3.05 22.55 -6.87
CA GLN A 271 -2.76 23.98 -6.73
C GLN A 271 -3.25 24.54 -5.40
N GLN A 272 -4.43 24.10 -4.97
CA GLN A 272 -5.03 24.51 -3.70
C GLN A 272 -4.18 24.07 -2.51
N ALA A 273 -3.72 22.82 -2.50
CA ALA A 273 -2.84 22.30 -1.45
C ALA A 273 -1.52 23.08 -1.33
N LYS A 274 -0.93 23.51 -2.47
CA LYS A 274 0.28 24.34 -2.46
C LYS A 274 0.01 25.72 -1.85
N LEU A 275 -1.09 26.36 -2.20
CA LEU A 275 -1.47 27.66 -1.64
C LEU A 275 -1.71 27.58 -0.11
N TYR A 276 -2.31 26.50 0.36
CA TYR A 276 -2.46 26.24 1.79
C TYR A 276 -1.11 26.07 2.50
N ALA A 277 -0.20 25.32 1.86
CA ALA A 277 1.16 25.19 2.38
C ALA A 277 1.90 26.52 2.44
N ASP A 278 1.71 27.42 1.45
CA ASP A 278 2.25 28.80 1.45
C ASP A 278 1.69 29.62 2.62
N CYS A 279 0.38 29.57 2.85
CA CYS A 279 -0.26 30.26 3.96
C CYS A 279 0.27 29.80 5.33
N LEU A 280 0.38 28.48 5.54
CA LEU A 280 0.90 27.93 6.78
C LEU A 280 2.41 28.21 6.95
N GLN A 281 3.19 28.20 5.87
CA GLN A 281 4.58 28.61 5.92
C GLN A 281 4.74 30.06 6.38
N ASN A 282 3.92 30.96 5.87
CA ASN A 282 3.94 32.36 6.29
C ASN A 282 3.54 32.54 7.77
N LYS A 283 2.58 31.75 8.26
CA LYS A 283 2.10 31.81 9.65
C LYS A 283 3.08 31.20 10.65
N TYR A 284 3.69 30.05 10.30
CA TYR A 284 4.48 29.23 11.23
C TYR A 284 5.98 29.22 10.92
N ASN A 285 6.43 29.88 9.87
CA ASN A 285 7.81 29.83 9.36
C ASN A 285 8.31 28.39 9.09
N ARG A 286 7.37 27.50 8.75
CA ARG A 286 7.62 26.08 8.42
C ARG A 286 6.75 25.66 7.26
N ARG A 287 7.38 25.29 6.14
CA ARG A 287 6.65 24.75 4.99
C ARG A 287 6.19 23.34 5.27
N PRO A 288 4.87 23.06 5.35
CA PRO A 288 4.39 21.72 5.55
C PRO A 288 4.63 20.84 4.31
N LEU A 289 4.66 19.54 4.51
CA LEU A 289 4.56 18.54 3.46
C LEU A 289 3.14 18.54 2.89
N ILE A 290 2.95 18.02 1.69
CA ILE A 290 1.66 18.10 1.01
C ILE A 290 1.18 16.69 0.68
N PHE A 291 0.00 16.34 1.18
CA PHE A 291 -0.77 15.19 0.73
C PHE A 291 -2.01 15.65 -0.04
N ILE A 292 -2.33 14.92 -1.09
CA ILE A 292 -3.55 15.09 -1.87
C ILE A 292 -4.18 13.70 -2.02
N THR A 293 -5.46 13.58 -1.73
CA THR A 293 -6.12 12.27 -1.76
C THR A 293 -7.59 12.37 -2.10
N ASN A 294 -8.13 11.32 -2.73
CA ASN A 294 -9.56 11.08 -2.89
C ASN A 294 -10.04 9.89 -2.04
N GLY A 295 -9.24 9.51 -1.04
CA GLY A 295 -9.49 8.36 -0.17
C GLY A 295 -8.94 7.03 -0.70
N PHE A 296 -8.67 6.94 -2.00
CA PHE A 296 -8.12 5.74 -2.64
C PHE A 296 -6.71 5.95 -3.18
N GLU A 297 -6.48 7.11 -3.79
CA GLU A 297 -5.18 7.53 -4.31
C GLU A 297 -4.58 8.55 -3.36
N PHE A 298 -3.32 8.38 -3.04
CA PHE A 298 -2.56 9.28 -2.18
C PHE A 298 -1.36 9.79 -2.93
N PHE A 299 -1.26 11.10 -3.06
CA PHE A 299 -0.10 11.77 -3.64
C PHE A 299 0.63 12.58 -2.59
N TYR A 300 1.92 12.43 -2.54
CA TYR A 300 2.81 13.10 -1.59
C TYR A 300 3.80 14.01 -2.30
N THR A 301 4.07 15.16 -1.70
CA THR A 301 5.05 16.12 -2.22
C THR A 301 5.88 16.72 -1.08
N ASN A 302 7.20 16.71 -1.25
CA ASN A 302 8.15 17.49 -0.45
C ASN A 302 8.82 18.52 -1.37
N ASP A 303 8.09 19.59 -1.70
CA ASP A 303 8.52 20.61 -2.66
C ASP A 303 9.66 21.48 -2.12
N TYR A 304 9.77 21.64 -0.79
CA TYR A 304 10.91 22.33 -0.15
C TYR A 304 12.25 21.66 -0.52
N MET A 305 12.29 20.33 -0.60
CA MET A 305 13.48 19.57 -0.97
C MET A 305 13.63 19.39 -2.47
N GLY A 306 12.71 19.92 -3.28
CA GLY A 306 12.73 19.82 -4.73
C GLY A 306 12.43 18.43 -5.29
N TYR A 307 11.79 17.55 -4.49
CA TYR A 307 11.34 16.27 -5.00
C TYR A 307 10.02 16.40 -5.77
N PRO A 308 9.89 15.70 -6.90
CA PRO A 308 8.63 15.66 -7.63
C PRO A 308 7.55 14.97 -6.77
N ARG A 309 6.30 15.32 -7.06
CA ARG A 309 5.16 14.61 -6.50
C ARG A 309 5.19 13.16 -6.92
N ARG A 310 4.75 12.28 -6.03
CA ARG A 310 4.67 10.83 -6.24
C ARG A 310 3.46 10.24 -5.56
N GLU A 311 2.99 9.14 -6.11
CA GLU A 311 1.97 8.31 -5.50
C GLU A 311 2.58 7.55 -4.32
N VAL A 312 1.80 7.43 -3.24
CA VAL A 312 2.17 6.68 -2.03
C VAL A 312 0.98 5.82 -1.60
N SER A 313 1.22 4.77 -0.84
CA SER A 313 0.17 3.81 -0.46
C SER A 313 -0.70 4.24 0.73
N GLY A 314 -0.44 5.42 1.32
CA GLY A 314 -1.19 5.95 2.44
C GLY A 314 -0.45 7.05 3.18
N PHE A 315 -0.99 7.49 4.32
CA PHE A 315 -0.34 8.50 5.15
C PHE A 315 0.87 7.95 5.90
N PHE A 316 1.83 8.83 6.13
CA PHE A 316 2.98 8.56 6.96
C PHE A 316 2.66 8.88 8.43
N THR A 317 3.34 8.22 9.35
CA THR A 317 3.19 8.49 10.78
C THR A 317 3.75 9.87 11.18
N GLN A 318 3.39 10.36 12.36
CA GLN A 318 3.92 11.62 12.89
C GLN A 318 5.46 11.61 12.97
N GLU A 319 6.06 10.48 13.34
CA GLU A 319 7.50 10.34 13.47
C GLU A 319 8.20 10.34 12.11
N GLU A 320 7.60 9.75 11.09
CA GLU A 320 8.12 9.74 9.72
C GLU A 320 8.07 11.12 9.07
N LEU A 321 6.96 11.84 9.24
CA LEU A 321 6.87 13.22 8.76
C LEU A 321 7.84 14.14 9.50
N GLN A 322 8.03 13.94 10.81
CA GLN A 322 9.02 14.69 11.59
C GLN A 322 10.44 14.40 11.07
N LEU A 323 10.76 13.13 10.76
CA LEU A 323 12.06 12.77 10.20
C LEU A 323 12.32 13.46 8.85
N GLU A 324 11.31 13.57 7.99
CA GLU A 324 11.42 14.34 6.73
C GLU A 324 11.67 15.83 6.98
N MET A 325 11.02 16.41 8.00
CA MET A 325 11.24 17.81 8.40
C MET A 325 12.66 18.02 8.95
N ASP A 326 13.10 17.16 9.85
CA ASP A 326 14.44 17.23 10.45
C ASP A 326 15.54 17.08 9.38
N GLY A 327 15.29 16.27 8.36
CA GLY A 327 16.17 16.08 7.22
C GLY A 327 16.44 17.36 6.42
N ARG A 328 15.55 18.36 6.47
CA ARG A 328 15.74 19.64 5.75
C ARG A 328 16.94 20.44 6.27
N THR A 329 17.25 20.30 7.55
CA THR A 329 18.33 21.05 8.21
C THR A 329 19.48 20.17 8.64
N SER A 330 19.25 18.86 8.85
CA SER A 330 20.27 17.95 9.37
C SER A 330 21.05 17.20 8.28
N ARG A 331 20.54 17.16 7.04
CA ARG A 331 21.26 16.50 5.94
C ARG A 331 22.53 17.23 5.59
N ILE A 332 23.64 16.48 5.58
CA ILE A 332 24.95 16.98 5.12
C ILE A 332 25.06 16.68 3.63
N PRO A 333 25.46 17.66 2.78
CA PRO A 333 25.62 17.41 1.34
C PRO A 333 26.51 16.19 1.06
N LEU A 334 26.17 15.42 0.03
CA LEU A 334 26.91 14.22 -0.39
C LEU A 334 28.11 14.56 -1.29
N GLU A 335 28.52 15.83 -1.32
CA GLU A 335 29.73 16.27 -1.98
C GLU A 335 30.94 15.99 -1.10
N ASN A 336 32.04 15.52 -1.71
CA ASN A 336 33.29 15.21 -0.99
C ASN A 336 33.11 14.18 0.15
N ILE A 337 32.35 13.13 -0.09
CA ILE A 337 32.10 12.07 0.87
C ILE A 337 33.38 11.35 1.28
N ARG A 338 33.49 11.01 2.57
CA ARG A 338 34.56 10.14 3.06
C ARG A 338 34.07 8.69 3.05
N ILE A 339 34.72 7.87 2.24
CA ILE A 339 34.48 6.41 2.16
C ILE A 339 35.50 5.69 3.01
N SER A 340 35.04 4.79 3.91
CA SER A 340 35.94 4.03 4.80
C SER A 340 36.67 2.93 4.03
N ASP A 341 38.00 2.91 4.12
CA ASP A 341 38.86 1.88 3.55
C ASP A 341 38.66 0.52 4.20
N ASP A 342 38.23 0.49 5.47
CA ASP A 342 37.92 -0.77 6.18
C ASP A 342 36.73 -1.49 5.58
N ILE A 343 35.78 -0.75 4.98
CA ILE A 343 34.60 -1.29 4.32
C ILE A 343 34.90 -1.56 2.85
N THR A 344 35.37 -0.55 2.10
CA THR A 344 35.68 -0.63 0.67
C THR A 344 36.99 0.05 0.34
N ASN A 345 37.97 -0.71 -0.12
CA ASN A 345 39.32 -0.20 -0.44
C ASN A 345 39.67 -0.21 -1.94
N ARG A 346 38.83 -0.85 -2.78
CA ARG A 346 39.05 -0.95 -4.23
C ARG A 346 38.51 0.27 -4.98
N PRO A 347 39.24 0.84 -5.95
CA PRO A 347 38.80 2.05 -6.66
C PRO A 347 37.40 1.94 -7.25
N TYR A 348 37.09 0.88 -7.98
CA TYR A 348 35.78 0.68 -8.61
C TYR A 348 34.62 0.56 -7.60
N GLN A 349 34.90 0.10 -6.36
CA GLN A 349 33.89 0.06 -5.29
C GLN A 349 33.60 1.47 -4.79
N LYS A 350 34.63 2.31 -4.64
CA LYS A 350 34.48 3.71 -4.25
C LYS A 350 33.76 4.51 -5.32
N GLU A 351 34.07 4.27 -6.60
CA GLU A 351 33.36 4.88 -7.74
C GLU A 351 31.87 4.53 -7.71
N ALA A 352 31.50 3.28 -7.44
CA ALA A 352 30.10 2.87 -7.32
C ALA A 352 29.39 3.59 -6.15
N VAL A 353 30.06 3.76 -4.99
CA VAL A 353 29.50 4.51 -3.85
C VAL A 353 29.29 5.98 -4.23
N THR A 354 30.26 6.61 -4.87
CA THR A 354 30.18 8.01 -5.34
C THR A 354 29.05 8.18 -6.32
N ALA A 355 28.94 7.31 -7.33
CA ALA A 355 27.89 7.37 -8.34
C ALA A 355 26.46 7.28 -7.73
N VAL A 356 26.28 6.48 -6.68
CA VAL A 356 24.98 6.43 -5.97
C VAL A 356 24.73 7.72 -5.20
N CYS A 357 25.74 8.30 -4.56
CA CYS A 357 25.61 9.58 -3.86
C CYS A 357 25.28 10.73 -4.83
N ASP A 358 25.91 10.75 -6.01
CA ASP A 358 25.64 11.72 -7.08
C ASP A 358 24.21 11.57 -7.61
N ALA A 359 23.74 10.33 -7.81
CA ALA A 359 22.37 10.08 -8.24
C ALA A 359 21.35 10.60 -7.22
N ILE A 360 21.58 10.39 -5.92
CA ILE A 360 20.73 10.90 -4.83
C ILE A 360 20.75 12.42 -4.78
N THR A 361 21.89 13.04 -4.97
CA THR A 361 22.03 14.51 -5.05
C THR A 361 21.22 15.07 -6.21
N ASN A 362 21.19 14.37 -7.34
CA ASN A 362 20.39 14.71 -8.53
C ASN A 362 18.92 14.26 -8.40
N LYS A 363 18.46 13.88 -7.21
CA LYS A 363 17.06 13.51 -6.91
C LYS A 363 16.58 12.19 -7.55
N HIS A 364 17.49 11.37 -8.05
CA HIS A 364 17.12 10.03 -8.47
C HIS A 364 16.77 9.16 -7.26
N ARG A 365 15.66 8.45 -7.34
CA ARG A 365 15.19 7.57 -6.26
C ARG A 365 15.40 6.08 -6.56
N LYS A 366 15.73 5.74 -7.81
CA LYS A 366 15.99 4.36 -8.26
C LYS A 366 17.40 4.28 -8.82
N MET A 367 18.20 3.38 -8.29
CA MET A 367 19.63 3.22 -8.63
C MET A 367 19.94 1.74 -8.83
N LEU A 368 20.74 1.41 -9.83
CA LEU A 368 21.14 0.03 -10.14
C LEU A 368 22.67 -0.08 -10.18
N ILE A 369 23.24 -0.98 -9.38
CA ILE A 369 24.63 -1.35 -9.40
C ILE A 369 24.79 -2.69 -10.13
N VAL A 370 25.54 -2.69 -11.22
CA VAL A 370 25.90 -3.90 -11.98
C VAL A 370 27.36 -4.23 -11.71
N GLN A 371 27.61 -5.31 -10.98
CA GLN A 371 28.95 -5.75 -10.62
C GLN A 371 29.05 -7.27 -10.67
N ALA A 372 30.17 -7.81 -11.17
CA ALA A 372 30.39 -9.24 -11.26
C ALA A 372 30.27 -9.96 -9.91
N THR A 373 29.97 -11.25 -9.93
CA THR A 373 29.97 -12.08 -8.73
C THR A 373 31.38 -12.09 -8.11
N GLY A 374 31.47 -11.95 -6.78
CA GLY A 374 32.73 -11.87 -6.06
C GLY A 374 33.44 -10.51 -6.06
N SER A 375 32.92 -9.51 -6.78
CA SER A 375 33.49 -8.14 -6.79
C SER A 375 33.28 -7.36 -5.48
N GLY A 376 32.47 -7.88 -4.57
CA GLY A 376 32.19 -7.25 -3.27
C GLY A 376 30.95 -6.37 -3.25
N LYS A 377 29.89 -6.68 -4.02
CA LYS A 377 28.58 -5.97 -4.02
C LYS A 377 28.09 -5.65 -2.61
N THR A 378 28.12 -6.64 -1.71
CA THR A 378 27.70 -6.43 -0.31
C THR A 378 28.53 -5.37 0.41
N ARG A 379 29.87 -5.32 0.20
CA ARG A 379 30.72 -4.28 0.78
C ARG A 379 30.37 -2.89 0.24
N VAL A 380 30.09 -2.80 -1.05
CA VAL A 380 29.62 -1.54 -1.68
C VAL A 380 28.31 -1.08 -1.05
N SER A 381 27.33 -1.97 -0.86
CA SER A 381 26.07 -1.60 -0.22
C SER A 381 26.24 -1.17 1.24
N ILE A 382 27.13 -1.83 1.99
CA ILE A 382 27.48 -1.44 3.37
C ILE A 382 28.12 -0.04 3.39
N SER A 383 29.02 0.25 2.47
CA SER A 383 29.66 1.55 2.36
C SER A 383 28.68 2.66 1.99
N ILE A 384 27.71 2.39 1.09
CA ILE A 384 26.63 3.32 0.77
C ILE A 384 25.79 3.62 2.00
N VAL A 385 25.40 2.59 2.75
CA VAL A 385 24.63 2.74 4.00
C VAL A 385 25.41 3.56 5.02
N ASP A 386 26.70 3.31 5.20
CA ASP A 386 27.56 4.06 6.11
C ASP A 386 27.59 5.56 5.75
N VAL A 387 27.84 5.87 4.48
CA VAL A 387 27.86 7.26 3.99
C VAL A 387 26.51 7.93 4.18
N LEU A 388 25.42 7.31 3.73
CA LEU A 388 24.07 7.90 3.77
C LEU A 388 23.59 8.12 5.23
N ARG A 389 23.93 7.22 6.14
CA ARG A 389 23.63 7.39 7.58
C ARG A 389 24.39 8.56 8.18
N ARG A 390 25.71 8.62 7.97
CA ARG A 390 26.56 9.72 8.49
C ARG A 390 26.16 11.09 7.94
N HIS A 391 25.54 11.12 6.75
CA HIS A 391 25.04 12.33 6.12
C HIS A 391 23.53 12.58 6.38
N ASN A 392 22.88 11.79 7.25
CA ASN A 392 21.48 11.92 7.65
C ASN A 392 20.46 11.78 6.50
N TYR A 393 20.79 11.02 5.46
CA TYR A 393 19.87 10.71 4.37
C TYR A 393 18.98 9.51 4.67
N VAL A 394 19.46 8.56 5.47
CA VAL A 394 18.72 7.33 5.81
C VAL A 394 18.84 7.02 7.31
N LYS A 395 17.75 6.59 7.90
CA LYS A 395 17.65 6.14 9.29
C LYS A 395 17.19 4.68 9.36
N ASN A 396 16.11 4.34 8.65
CA ASN A 396 15.57 3.00 8.58
C ASN A 396 15.76 2.42 7.17
N ILE A 397 16.30 1.20 7.11
CA ILE A 397 16.75 0.58 5.86
C ILE A 397 16.18 -0.84 5.78
N LEU A 398 15.72 -1.22 4.59
CA LEU A 398 15.28 -2.59 4.29
C LEU A 398 16.27 -3.24 3.33
N PHE A 399 16.74 -4.45 3.67
CA PHE A 399 17.52 -5.30 2.78
C PHE A 399 16.71 -6.53 2.38
N LEU A 400 16.55 -6.73 1.08
CA LEU A 400 15.80 -7.85 0.50
C LEU A 400 16.73 -8.77 -0.29
N ALA A 401 16.60 -10.07 -0.06
CA ALA A 401 17.23 -11.10 -0.85
C ALA A 401 16.27 -12.28 -1.12
N ASP A 402 16.54 -13.05 -2.17
CA ASP A 402 15.68 -14.17 -2.57
C ASP A 402 15.74 -15.35 -1.59
N ARG A 403 16.91 -15.59 -0.96
CA ARG A 403 17.15 -16.78 -0.12
C ARG A 403 17.49 -16.43 1.32
N LYS A 404 16.96 -17.23 2.25
CA LYS A 404 17.23 -17.10 3.71
C LYS A 404 18.73 -17.10 4.04
N ALA A 405 19.52 -17.89 3.35
CA ALA A 405 20.97 -17.95 3.55
C ALA A 405 21.67 -16.62 3.20
N LEU A 406 21.24 -15.96 2.11
CA LEU A 406 21.76 -14.65 1.70
C LEU A 406 21.37 -13.56 2.70
N VAL A 407 20.13 -13.58 3.19
CA VAL A 407 19.66 -12.66 4.25
C VAL A 407 20.53 -12.77 5.50
N LYS A 408 20.79 -14.00 5.98
CA LYS A 408 21.64 -14.25 7.15
C LYS A 408 23.08 -13.79 6.92
N GLN A 409 23.64 -14.11 5.75
CA GLN A 409 25.00 -13.71 5.38
C GLN A 409 25.13 -12.18 5.30
N ALA A 410 24.16 -11.51 4.68
CA ALA A 410 24.13 -10.05 4.59
C ALA A 410 24.06 -9.43 5.99
N LYS A 411 23.12 -9.85 6.85
CA LYS A 411 23.01 -9.38 8.23
C LYS A 411 24.36 -9.48 8.96
N ASN A 412 25.02 -10.63 8.90
CA ASN A 412 26.31 -10.83 9.57
C ASN A 412 27.39 -9.86 9.06
N ASN A 413 27.46 -9.65 7.72
CA ASN A 413 28.43 -8.73 7.13
C ASN A 413 28.16 -7.28 7.57
N TYR A 414 26.90 -6.84 7.61
CA TYR A 414 26.54 -5.52 8.09
C TYR A 414 26.85 -5.35 9.58
N THR A 415 26.50 -6.31 10.43
CA THR A 415 26.80 -6.27 11.86
C THR A 415 28.30 -6.22 12.15
N ASN A 416 29.11 -6.92 11.35
CA ASN A 416 30.58 -6.92 11.54
C ASN A 416 31.22 -5.61 11.08
N LEU A 417 30.75 -4.99 10.02
CA LEU A 417 31.36 -3.79 9.44
C LEU A 417 30.74 -2.48 9.94
N LEU A 418 29.50 -2.53 10.43
CA LEU A 418 28.78 -1.42 11.04
C LEU A 418 28.19 -1.85 12.40
N PRO A 419 29.01 -2.06 13.43
CA PRO A 419 28.56 -2.60 14.71
C PRO A 419 27.61 -1.67 15.49
N ASP A 420 27.59 -0.38 15.16
CA ASP A 420 26.67 0.63 15.70
C ASP A 420 25.29 0.63 15.01
N LEU A 421 25.11 -0.14 13.93
CA LEU A 421 23.84 -0.29 13.23
C LEU A 421 23.03 -1.46 13.81
N SER A 422 21.90 -1.16 14.45
CA SER A 422 21.00 -2.20 14.94
C SER A 422 20.35 -2.95 13.77
N CYS A 423 20.62 -4.25 13.67
CA CYS A 423 20.22 -5.12 12.55
C CYS A 423 19.31 -6.24 13.03
N CYS A 424 18.13 -6.36 12.43
CA CYS A 424 17.18 -7.46 12.65
C CYS A 424 17.00 -8.32 11.41
N ASN A 425 16.85 -9.63 11.62
CA ASN A 425 16.40 -10.55 10.59
C ASN A 425 14.92 -10.88 10.83
N LEU A 426 14.06 -10.45 9.92
CA LEU A 426 12.62 -10.63 10.04
C LEU A 426 12.18 -12.11 9.98
N LEU A 427 13.08 -13.01 9.58
CA LEU A 427 12.87 -14.46 9.58
C LEU A 427 13.06 -15.08 10.98
N ASP A 428 13.72 -14.38 11.88
CA ASP A 428 14.01 -14.85 13.23
C ASP A 428 13.08 -14.14 14.22
N ASN A 429 12.28 -14.88 14.96
CA ASN A 429 11.34 -14.31 15.96
C ASN A 429 12.03 -13.79 17.24
N LYS A 430 13.36 -13.71 17.24
CA LYS A 430 14.15 -13.32 18.42
C LYS A 430 14.43 -11.82 18.50
N ASP A 431 14.46 -11.16 17.36
CA ASP A 431 14.75 -9.73 17.25
C ASP A 431 13.42 -8.96 17.26
N ASP A 432 13.39 -7.80 17.93
CA ASP A 432 12.27 -6.86 17.83
C ASP A 432 12.49 -5.91 16.66
N PRO A 433 11.71 -6.04 15.56
CA PRO A 433 11.88 -5.22 14.37
C PRO A 433 11.69 -3.71 14.61
N GLU A 434 10.85 -3.34 15.60
CA GLU A 434 10.59 -1.93 15.91
C GLU A 434 11.83 -1.22 16.50
N SER A 435 12.72 -1.98 17.14
CA SER A 435 13.94 -1.44 17.76
C SER A 435 15.12 -1.32 16.78
N CYS A 436 15.01 -1.92 15.60
CA CYS A 436 16.10 -2.02 14.64
C CYS A 436 16.04 -0.95 13.55
N ARG A 437 17.21 -0.47 13.13
CA ARG A 437 17.37 0.50 12.04
C ARG A 437 17.55 -0.16 10.67
N MET A 438 17.98 -1.41 10.65
CA MET A 438 18.14 -2.16 9.42
C MET A 438 17.45 -3.52 9.54
N ILE A 439 16.47 -3.72 8.66
CA ILE A 439 15.69 -4.94 8.59
C ILE A 439 16.16 -5.77 7.40
N PHE A 440 16.45 -7.04 7.66
CA PHE A 440 16.83 -8.03 6.65
C PHE A 440 15.67 -9.01 6.45
N SER A 441 15.25 -9.21 5.21
CA SER A 441 14.11 -10.08 4.91
C SER A 441 14.26 -10.78 3.56
N THR A 442 13.51 -11.86 3.37
CA THR A 442 13.21 -12.35 2.03
C THR A 442 11.98 -11.62 1.48
N TYR A 443 11.85 -11.55 0.14
CA TYR A 443 10.68 -10.96 -0.50
C TYR A 443 9.35 -11.57 0.01
N PRO A 444 9.19 -12.91 0.08
CA PRO A 444 7.97 -13.52 0.61
C PRO A 444 7.65 -13.13 2.05
N THR A 445 8.68 -13.04 2.90
CA THR A 445 8.47 -12.70 4.32
C THR A 445 8.07 -11.23 4.48
N MET A 446 8.62 -10.34 3.64
CA MET A 446 8.24 -8.92 3.68
C MET A 446 6.82 -8.71 3.14
N MET A 447 6.41 -9.43 2.08
CA MET A 447 5.01 -9.41 1.61
C MET A 447 4.04 -9.76 2.74
N ASN A 448 4.31 -10.85 3.46
CA ASN A 448 3.47 -11.23 4.60
C ASN A 448 3.52 -10.19 5.74
N ALA A 449 4.67 -9.51 5.92
CA ALA A 449 4.81 -8.49 6.95
C ALA A 449 3.99 -7.23 6.68
N ILE A 450 3.84 -6.84 5.40
CA ILE A 450 3.01 -5.70 4.99
C ILE A 450 1.53 -5.99 5.29
N ASP A 451 1.08 -7.21 4.99
CA ASP A 451 -0.34 -7.57 5.07
C ASP A 451 -0.77 -8.03 6.46
N GLU A 452 0.05 -8.88 7.13
CA GLU A 452 -0.39 -9.69 8.25
C GLU A 452 0.31 -9.34 9.58
N ARG A 453 1.57 -8.85 9.54
CA ARG A 453 2.31 -8.59 10.78
C ARG A 453 1.93 -7.27 11.41
N LYS A 454 1.71 -7.34 12.72
CA LYS A 454 1.39 -6.19 13.56
C LYS A 454 2.46 -6.01 14.63
N ASN A 455 2.59 -4.77 15.09
CA ASN A 455 3.39 -4.44 16.25
C ASN A 455 2.66 -4.87 17.54
N LYS A 456 3.31 -4.70 18.68
CA LYS A 456 2.75 -5.03 20.01
C LYS A 456 1.50 -4.23 20.40
N TYR A 457 1.20 -3.15 19.67
CA TYR A 457 0.01 -2.32 19.88
C TYR A 457 -1.13 -2.66 18.91
N GLY A 458 -0.91 -3.62 18.00
CA GLY A 458 -1.90 -4.02 17.01
C GLY A 458 -1.94 -3.12 15.76
N GLU A 459 -0.95 -2.23 15.58
CA GLU A 459 -0.78 -1.40 14.40
C GLU A 459 0.05 -2.14 13.35
N LYS A 460 0.09 -1.63 12.11
CA LYS A 460 0.98 -2.17 11.07
C LYS A 460 2.43 -2.17 11.54
N LEU A 461 3.14 -3.28 11.32
CA LEU A 461 4.54 -3.39 11.73
C LEU A 461 5.42 -2.33 11.07
N PHE A 462 5.15 -2.03 9.80
CA PHE A 462 5.83 -0.99 9.04
C PHE A 462 4.79 -0.17 8.28
N SER A 463 4.82 1.15 8.43
CA SER A 463 4.04 2.12 7.67
C SER A 463 4.66 2.39 6.29
N PRO A 464 3.94 3.03 5.36
CA PRO A 464 4.46 3.35 4.03
C PRO A 464 5.75 4.19 4.02
N GLY A 465 5.91 5.09 4.98
CA GLY A 465 7.08 5.98 5.10
C GLY A 465 8.22 5.42 5.96
N HIS A 466 8.10 4.18 6.47
CA HIS A 466 9.03 3.64 7.45
C HIS A 466 10.47 3.56 6.96
N PHE A 467 10.70 3.07 5.75
CA PHE A 467 12.05 2.92 5.18
C PHE A 467 12.40 4.09 4.27
N GLN A 468 13.63 4.62 4.39
CA GLN A 468 14.17 5.62 3.48
C GLN A 468 14.96 4.99 2.33
N LEU A 469 15.44 3.75 2.51
CA LEU A 469 16.20 3.01 1.51
C LEU A 469 15.81 1.53 1.53
N ILE A 470 15.53 0.98 0.35
CA ILE A 470 15.39 -0.45 0.12
C ILE A 470 16.55 -0.92 -0.75
N ILE A 471 17.30 -1.90 -0.27
CA ILE A 471 18.39 -2.55 -0.98
C ILE A 471 17.93 -3.92 -1.43
N CYS A 472 18.01 -4.16 -2.74
CA CYS A 472 17.60 -5.42 -3.35
C CYS A 472 18.80 -6.15 -3.91
N ASP A 473 19.12 -7.32 -3.35
CA ASP A 473 20.18 -8.18 -3.85
C ASP A 473 19.63 -9.12 -4.95
N GLU A 474 20.41 -9.28 -6.04
CA GLU A 474 20.08 -10.06 -7.23
C GLU A 474 18.71 -9.70 -7.85
N VAL A 475 18.50 -8.40 -8.09
CA VAL A 475 17.24 -7.89 -8.68
C VAL A 475 17.10 -8.31 -10.13
N HIS A 476 16.09 -9.12 -10.38
CA HIS A 476 15.62 -9.47 -11.73
C HIS A 476 14.17 -9.01 -11.91
N ARG A 477 13.77 -8.61 -13.14
CA ARG A 477 12.40 -8.16 -13.42
C ARG A 477 11.32 -9.14 -12.97
N SER A 478 11.57 -10.46 -13.04
CA SER A 478 10.66 -11.50 -12.57
C SER A 478 10.40 -11.39 -11.05
N ILE A 479 11.43 -11.07 -10.26
CA ILE A 479 11.31 -10.82 -8.82
C ILE A 479 10.54 -9.52 -8.58
N TYR A 480 10.86 -8.46 -9.31
CA TYR A 480 10.18 -7.18 -9.19
C TYR A 480 8.69 -7.30 -9.50
N LYS A 481 8.31 -7.89 -10.63
CA LYS A 481 6.90 -8.12 -10.98
C LYS A 481 6.17 -8.97 -9.93
N LYS A 482 6.83 -10.01 -9.42
CA LYS A 482 6.25 -10.94 -8.45
C LYS A 482 6.00 -10.30 -7.08
N TYR A 483 6.84 -9.33 -6.69
CA TYR A 483 6.79 -8.67 -5.39
C TYR A 483 6.65 -7.15 -5.53
N GLN A 484 6.03 -6.71 -6.62
CA GLN A 484 5.81 -5.30 -6.95
C GLN A 484 5.11 -4.55 -5.82
N GLU A 485 4.21 -5.20 -5.12
CA GLU A 485 3.47 -4.65 -3.99
C GLU A 485 4.38 -4.11 -2.87
N ILE A 486 5.54 -4.73 -2.61
CA ILE A 486 6.52 -4.20 -1.64
C ILE A 486 7.00 -2.81 -2.06
N PHE A 487 7.29 -2.64 -3.33
CA PHE A 487 7.85 -1.40 -3.88
C PHE A 487 6.78 -0.31 -4.12
N GLU A 488 5.53 -0.69 -4.28
CA GLU A 488 4.39 0.22 -4.31
C GLU A 488 3.97 0.63 -2.89
N TYR A 489 4.15 -0.25 -1.90
CA TYR A 489 3.78 0.03 -0.52
C TYR A 489 4.73 1.02 0.15
N PHE A 490 6.05 0.81 0.06
CA PHE A 490 7.02 1.67 0.73
C PHE A 490 7.48 2.83 -0.14
N ASP A 491 7.37 4.05 0.39
CA ASP A 491 7.95 5.24 -0.22
C ASP A 491 9.44 5.37 0.13
N ALA A 492 10.29 4.58 -0.50
CA ALA A 492 11.73 4.54 -0.24
C ALA A 492 12.56 4.75 -1.51
N MET A 493 13.82 5.17 -1.35
CA MET A 493 14.82 5.05 -2.41
C MET A 493 15.08 3.57 -2.67
N LEU A 494 15.25 3.18 -3.93
CA LEU A 494 15.49 1.79 -4.35
C LEU A 494 16.92 1.63 -4.88
N LEU A 495 17.71 0.78 -4.24
CA LEU A 495 19.05 0.39 -4.69
C LEU A 495 19.04 -1.08 -5.10
N GLY A 496 19.08 -1.34 -6.40
CA GLY A 496 19.24 -2.68 -6.96
C GLY A 496 20.70 -3.07 -7.09
N MET A 497 21.02 -4.32 -6.82
CA MET A 497 22.33 -4.91 -7.05
C MET A 497 22.19 -6.19 -7.88
N THR A 498 22.96 -6.35 -8.93
CA THR A 498 22.96 -7.57 -9.75
C THR A 498 24.33 -7.83 -10.38
N ALA A 499 24.62 -9.10 -10.62
CA ALA A 499 25.79 -9.49 -11.44
C ALA A 499 25.45 -9.61 -12.91
N THR A 500 24.22 -9.96 -13.22
CA THR A 500 23.75 -10.29 -14.57
C THR A 500 22.44 -9.55 -14.86
N PRO A 501 22.51 -8.30 -15.29
CA PRO A 501 21.30 -7.61 -15.73
C PRO A 501 20.72 -8.32 -16.94
N LYS A 502 19.44 -8.67 -16.90
CA LYS A 502 18.75 -9.32 -18.01
C LYS A 502 18.11 -8.28 -18.91
N ASN A 503 18.23 -8.52 -20.21
CA ASN A 503 17.88 -7.58 -21.26
C ASN A 503 16.76 -8.08 -22.19
N GLU A 504 16.20 -9.26 -21.91
CA GLU A 504 15.09 -9.82 -22.66
C GLU A 504 13.82 -8.99 -22.44
N ILE A 505 12.94 -8.90 -23.45
CA ILE A 505 11.72 -8.07 -23.43
C ILE A 505 10.90 -8.32 -22.15
N ASP A 506 10.83 -9.57 -21.70
CA ASP A 506 10.10 -9.96 -20.47
C ASP A 506 10.93 -9.90 -19.18
N LYS A 507 12.23 -9.62 -19.27
CA LYS A 507 13.17 -9.65 -18.13
C LYS A 507 14.09 -8.43 -18.07
N ASN A 508 13.63 -7.29 -18.58
CA ASN A 508 14.43 -6.06 -18.61
C ASN A 508 14.64 -5.48 -17.20
N THR A 509 15.82 -5.71 -16.62
CA THR A 509 16.21 -5.19 -15.31
C THR A 509 16.32 -3.66 -15.31
N TYR A 510 16.78 -3.06 -16.41
CA TYR A 510 16.95 -1.59 -16.50
C TYR A 510 15.61 -0.86 -16.45
N GLY A 511 14.55 -1.37 -17.10
CA GLY A 511 13.22 -0.78 -17.07
C GLY A 511 12.55 -0.76 -15.69
N VAL A 512 12.99 -1.62 -14.74
CA VAL A 512 12.53 -1.58 -13.34
C VAL A 512 13.04 -0.33 -12.64
N PHE A 513 14.23 0.13 -13.01
CA PHE A 513 14.89 1.29 -12.42
C PHE A 513 14.73 2.57 -13.24
N ASP A 514 13.82 2.58 -14.22
CA ASP A 514 13.57 3.71 -15.13
C ASP A 514 14.85 4.16 -15.87
N LEU A 515 15.76 3.23 -16.13
CA LEU A 515 17.03 3.46 -16.78
C LEU A 515 16.96 3.10 -18.26
N GLU A 516 17.45 3.96 -19.13
CA GLU A 516 17.78 3.63 -20.51
C GLU A 516 19.03 2.73 -20.56
N ARG A 517 19.17 1.97 -21.64
CA ARG A 517 20.33 1.09 -21.83
C ARG A 517 21.63 1.84 -22.00
#